data_010f3b1b39b265a4342c88c4fc48d079
#
_entry.id   010f3b1b39b265a4342c88c4fc48d079
#
_cell.length_a   1.000
_cell.length_b   1.000
_cell.length_c   1.000
_cell.angle_alpha   90.00
_cell.angle_beta   90.00
_cell.angle_gamma   90.00
#
_symmetry.space_group_name_H-M   'P 1'
#
loop_
_entity.id
_entity.type
_entity.pdbx_description
1 polymer ?
#
loop_
_entity_poly.entity_id
_entity_poly.type
_entity_poly.pdbx_seq_one_letter_code
_entity_poly.pdbx_strand_id
1 'polypeptide(L)'
;MPKKSVKKSKPTELKNINKDLPTSVKIGYRDIEIKYVTPDFKTDDMTESYGEYRAREGVILLQHNLCGQEMANALWHEIKHAAVYVSGLNQANGPLKEDDAEEIVVNNLSNYEIGVFIDNPWLLDFIKNNMNK
;
A
#
# COMPACT_ATOMS: atom_id res chain seq x y z
N MET A 1 -12.86 -23.84 26.97
CA MET A 1 -12.44 -22.45 27.13
C MET A 1 -12.87 -21.64 25.92
N PRO A 2 -13.67 -20.62 26.14
CA PRO A 2 -13.98 -19.77 25.03
C PRO A 2 -12.69 -19.15 24.53
N LYS A 3 -12.44 -19.30 23.24
CA LYS A 3 -11.36 -18.57 22.61
C LYS A 3 -11.60 -17.10 22.88
N LYS A 4 -10.72 -16.47 23.62
CA LYS A 4 -10.71 -15.02 23.68
C LYS A 4 -10.67 -14.53 22.26
N SER A 5 -11.71 -13.85 21.84
CA SER A 5 -11.65 -13.09 20.62
C SER A 5 -10.41 -12.21 20.74
N VAL A 6 -9.43 -12.49 19.93
CA VAL A 6 -8.28 -11.59 19.83
C VAL A 6 -8.83 -10.30 19.27
N LYS A 7 -9.06 -9.33 20.15
CA LYS A 7 -9.39 -8.00 19.72
C LYS A 7 -8.22 -7.54 18.86
N LYS A 8 -8.50 -7.34 17.58
CA LYS A 8 -7.55 -6.63 16.74
C LYS A 8 -7.20 -5.34 17.43
N SER A 9 -5.96 -5.20 17.84
CA SER A 9 -5.50 -3.92 18.34
C SER A 9 -5.64 -2.93 17.19
N LYS A 10 -6.41 -1.87 17.39
CA LYS A 10 -6.47 -0.79 16.43
C LYS A 10 -5.05 -0.22 16.30
N PRO A 11 -4.55 -0.06 15.08
CA PRO A 11 -3.26 0.57 14.90
C PRO A 11 -3.30 1.98 15.47
N THR A 12 -2.30 2.32 16.27
CA THR A 12 -2.17 3.65 16.85
C THR A 12 -1.47 4.55 15.85
N GLU A 13 -2.15 5.59 15.39
CA GLU A 13 -1.56 6.58 14.52
C GLU A 13 -0.56 7.43 15.30
N LEU A 14 0.62 7.63 14.71
CA LEU A 14 1.65 8.50 15.25
C LEU A 14 1.61 9.83 14.53
N LYS A 15 1.51 10.93 15.28
CA LYS A 15 1.39 12.27 14.72
C LYS A 15 2.72 13.00 14.57
N ASN A 16 3.74 12.59 15.32
CA ASN A 16 5.05 13.23 15.32
C ASN A 16 6.06 12.33 14.61
N ILE A 17 5.86 12.18 13.31
CA ILE A 17 6.75 11.41 12.45
C ILE A 17 7.63 12.35 11.63
N ASN A 18 8.62 11.78 10.97
CA ASN A 18 9.50 12.51 10.06
C ASN A 18 8.67 13.27 9.02
N LYS A 19 8.88 14.57 8.92
CA LYS A 19 8.15 15.45 8.01
C LYS A 19 8.38 15.14 6.53
N ASP A 20 9.43 14.38 6.21
CA ASP A 20 9.77 14.02 4.84
C ASP A 20 8.95 12.84 4.32
N LEU A 21 8.17 12.18 5.18
CA LEU A 21 7.33 11.07 4.77
C LEU A 21 6.05 11.57 4.12
N PRO A 22 5.60 10.91 3.04
CA PRO A 22 4.38 11.32 2.37
C PRO A 22 3.15 11.10 3.25
N THR A 23 2.17 11.98 3.12
CA THR A 23 0.93 11.93 3.90
C THR A 23 -0.31 11.69 3.05
N SER A 24 -0.16 11.70 1.73
CA SER A 24 -1.27 11.53 0.81
C SER A 24 -0.75 11.10 -0.55
N VAL A 25 -1.55 10.30 -1.24
CA VAL A 25 -1.27 9.92 -2.62
C VAL A 25 -2.58 9.93 -3.41
N LYS A 26 -2.55 10.53 -4.59
CA LYS A 26 -3.70 10.52 -5.49
C LYS A 26 -3.63 9.32 -6.42
N ILE A 27 -4.68 8.51 -6.41
CA ILE A 27 -4.78 7.34 -7.28
C ILE A 27 -6.10 7.45 -8.03
N GLY A 28 -6.00 7.68 -9.35
CA GLY A 28 -7.17 7.99 -10.16
C GLY A 28 -7.85 9.26 -9.66
N TYR A 29 -9.11 9.14 -9.28
CA TYR A 29 -9.91 10.28 -8.78
C TYR A 29 -9.87 10.41 -7.25
N ARG A 30 -9.22 9.47 -6.55
CA ARG A 30 -9.25 9.44 -5.09
C ARG A 30 -7.96 9.95 -4.50
N ASP A 31 -8.10 10.78 -3.47
CA ASP A 31 -7.01 11.16 -2.59
C ASP A 31 -7.00 10.18 -1.40
N ILE A 32 -5.91 9.45 -1.27
CA ILE A 32 -5.76 8.43 -0.25
C ILE A 32 -4.77 8.93 0.80
N GLU A 33 -5.20 8.93 2.06
CA GLU A 33 -4.31 9.34 3.15
C GLU A 33 -3.29 8.24 3.45
N ILE A 34 -2.09 8.66 3.81
CA ILE A 34 -1.05 7.76 4.28
C ILE A 34 -0.82 8.06 5.75
N LYS A 35 -1.06 7.08 6.61
CA LYS A 35 -0.91 7.18 8.05
C LYS A 35 0.15 6.22 8.54
N TYR A 36 0.90 6.64 9.54
CA TYR A 36 1.98 5.85 10.11
C TYR A 36 1.56 5.34 11.48
N VAL A 37 1.76 4.04 11.69
CA VAL A 37 1.24 3.34 12.86
C VAL A 37 2.36 2.63 13.62
N THR A 38 2.03 2.17 14.81
CA THR A 38 2.99 1.45 15.65
C THR A 38 3.31 0.07 15.08
N PRO A 39 4.52 -0.47 15.37
CA PRO A 39 4.95 -1.75 14.79
C PRO A 39 4.20 -2.99 15.32
N ASP A 40 3.37 -2.84 16.36
CA ASP A 40 2.49 -3.90 16.84
C ASP A 40 1.22 -4.04 16.00
N PHE A 41 1.08 -3.22 14.96
CA PHE A 41 0.01 -3.36 13.99
C PHE A 41 0.11 -4.70 13.26
N LYS A 42 -0.97 -5.47 13.31
CA LYS A 42 -1.06 -6.76 12.61
C LYS A 42 -2.36 -6.81 11.83
N THR A 43 -2.24 -7.27 10.59
CA THR A 43 -3.41 -7.57 9.78
C THR A 43 -3.97 -8.93 10.16
N ASP A 44 -5.16 -9.24 9.65
CA ASP A 44 -5.83 -10.52 9.90
C ASP A 44 -5.03 -11.73 9.44
N ASP A 45 -4.19 -11.55 8.44
CA ASP A 45 -3.48 -12.67 7.84
C ASP A 45 -2.26 -13.10 8.63
N MET A 46 -1.99 -12.45 9.75
CA MET A 46 -0.88 -12.79 10.63
C MET A 46 0.48 -12.79 9.94
N THR A 47 0.51 -12.40 8.69
CA THR A 47 1.76 -12.20 7.98
C THR A 47 2.33 -10.86 8.38
N GLU A 48 3.63 -10.73 8.37
CA GLU A 48 4.33 -9.51 8.65
C GLU A 48 3.88 -8.45 7.66
N SER A 49 2.87 -7.73 8.07
CA SER A 49 2.32 -6.67 7.26
C SER A 49 3.00 -5.38 7.65
N TYR A 50 3.88 -4.91 6.81
CA TYR A 50 4.47 -3.59 6.99
C TYR A 50 3.46 -2.48 6.70
N GLY A 51 2.36 -2.81 6.01
CA GLY A 51 1.32 -1.87 5.70
C GLY A 51 -0.02 -2.54 5.38
N GLU A 52 -1.05 -1.72 5.21
CA GLU A 52 -2.40 -2.16 4.86
C GLU A 52 -3.13 -1.05 4.12
N TYR A 53 -3.80 -1.41 3.02
CA TYR A 53 -4.74 -0.50 2.37
C TYR A 53 -6.16 -0.81 2.84
N ARG A 54 -6.86 0.21 3.34
CA ARG A 54 -8.25 0.12 3.77
C ARG A 54 -9.14 0.86 2.78
N ALA A 55 -9.78 0.09 1.91
CA ALA A 55 -10.53 0.65 0.78
C ALA A 55 -11.68 1.54 1.22
N ARG A 56 -12.46 1.12 2.22
CA ARG A 56 -13.62 1.89 2.67
C ARG A 56 -13.23 3.24 3.25
N GLU A 57 -12.13 3.28 3.97
CA GLU A 57 -11.66 4.49 4.64
C GLU A 57 -10.82 5.37 3.71
N GLY A 58 -10.33 4.82 2.60
CA GLY A 58 -9.43 5.54 1.71
C GLY A 58 -8.09 5.86 2.36
N VAL A 59 -7.52 4.89 3.05
CA VAL A 59 -6.32 5.08 3.88
C VAL A 59 -5.32 3.96 3.61
N ILE A 60 -4.06 4.33 3.55
CA ILE A 60 -2.93 3.40 3.61
C ILE A 60 -2.27 3.55 4.97
N LEU A 61 -2.12 2.45 5.69
CA LEU A 61 -1.41 2.40 6.96
C LEU A 61 -0.04 1.80 6.73
N LEU A 62 1.00 2.41 7.28
CA LEU A 62 2.37 1.92 7.20
C LEU A 62 2.98 1.92 8.60
N GLN A 63 3.79 0.93 8.92
CA GLN A 63 4.55 0.96 10.16
C GLN A 63 5.59 2.07 10.10
N HIS A 64 5.69 2.87 11.16
CA HIS A 64 6.54 4.05 11.18
C HIS A 64 8.03 3.73 11.26
N ASN A 65 8.37 2.53 11.71
CA ASN A 65 9.76 2.14 11.98
C ASN A 65 10.43 1.43 10.81
N LEU A 66 9.80 1.40 9.65
CA LEU A 66 10.41 0.80 8.47
C LEU A 66 11.59 1.65 8.00
N CYS A 67 12.68 1.02 7.60
CA CYS A 67 13.80 1.72 7.00
C CYS A 67 13.49 2.05 5.52
N GLY A 68 14.29 2.93 4.93
CA GLY A 68 14.00 3.52 3.63
C GLY A 68 13.52 2.55 2.56
N GLN A 69 14.26 1.47 2.34
CA GLN A 69 13.92 0.48 1.31
C GLN A 69 12.62 -0.26 1.64
N GLU A 70 12.47 -0.69 2.89
CA GLU A 70 11.25 -1.36 3.33
C GLU A 70 10.03 -0.44 3.25
N MET A 71 10.22 0.82 3.64
CA MET A 71 9.15 1.82 3.57
C MET A 71 8.70 2.05 2.13
N ALA A 72 9.64 2.20 1.21
CA ALA A 72 9.33 2.40 -0.20
C ALA A 72 8.59 1.20 -0.80
N ASN A 73 9.06 -0.01 -0.50
CA ASN A 73 8.43 -1.23 -0.98
C ASN A 73 7.03 -1.41 -0.41
N ALA A 74 6.87 -1.17 0.89
CA ALA A 74 5.56 -1.29 1.55
C ALA A 74 4.57 -0.27 0.99
N LEU A 75 4.98 0.96 0.82
CA LEU A 75 4.11 2.00 0.25
C LEU A 75 3.67 1.64 -1.17
N TRP A 76 4.61 1.24 -2.03
CA TRP A 76 4.28 0.87 -3.41
C TRP A 76 3.33 -0.31 -3.47
N HIS A 77 3.55 -1.32 -2.60
CA HIS A 77 2.67 -2.49 -2.50
C HIS A 77 1.23 -2.05 -2.18
N GLU A 78 1.03 -1.17 -1.19
CA GLU A 78 -0.29 -0.71 -0.82
C GLU A 78 -0.91 0.20 -1.89
N ILE A 79 -0.10 1.00 -2.57
CA ILE A 79 -0.57 1.79 -3.73
C ILE A 79 -1.11 0.87 -4.81
N LYS A 80 -0.46 -0.27 -5.06
CA LYS A 80 -0.95 -1.23 -6.06
C LYS A 80 -2.30 -1.83 -5.66
N HIS A 81 -2.49 -2.18 -4.38
CA HIS A 81 -3.80 -2.62 -3.92
C HIS A 81 -4.86 -1.54 -4.13
N ALA A 82 -4.53 -0.30 -3.84
CA ALA A 82 -5.44 0.82 -4.06
C ALA A 82 -5.76 1.01 -5.55
N ALA A 83 -4.76 0.88 -6.42
CA ALA A 83 -4.96 0.97 -7.86
C ALA A 83 -5.87 -0.14 -8.38
N VAL A 84 -5.69 -1.36 -7.87
CA VAL A 84 -6.57 -2.50 -8.20
C VAL A 84 -8.01 -2.19 -7.81
N TYR A 85 -8.22 -1.65 -6.61
CA TYR A 85 -9.56 -1.30 -6.15
C TYR A 85 -10.19 -0.18 -6.99
N VAL A 86 -9.45 0.91 -7.20
CA VAL A 86 -9.95 2.08 -7.94
C VAL A 86 -10.25 1.75 -9.39
N SER A 87 -9.45 0.86 -10.00
CA SER A 87 -9.64 0.44 -11.39
C SER A 87 -10.80 -0.54 -11.59
N GLY A 88 -11.32 -1.11 -10.50
CA GLY A 88 -12.40 -2.10 -10.58
C GLY A 88 -11.93 -3.53 -10.83
N LEU A 89 -10.63 -3.79 -10.85
CA LEU A 89 -10.12 -5.13 -11.14
C LEU A 89 -10.54 -6.18 -10.12
N ASN A 90 -10.79 -5.78 -8.88
CA ASN A 90 -11.21 -6.68 -7.80
C ASN A 90 -12.71 -6.65 -7.52
N GLN A 91 -13.50 -6.06 -8.40
CA GLN A 91 -14.95 -6.07 -8.28
C GLN A 91 -15.52 -7.49 -8.58
N ALA A 92 -16.81 -7.68 -8.31
CA ALA A 92 -17.46 -8.99 -8.35
C ALA A 92 -17.22 -9.79 -9.64
N ASN A 93 -17.08 -9.11 -10.77
CA ASN A 93 -16.83 -9.75 -12.07
C ASN A 93 -15.41 -9.49 -12.59
N GLY A 94 -14.55 -8.94 -11.74
CA GLY A 94 -13.19 -8.62 -12.12
C GLY A 94 -12.25 -9.83 -12.06
N PRO A 95 -11.13 -9.78 -12.78
CA PRO A 95 -10.15 -10.87 -12.78
C PRO A 95 -9.44 -11.06 -11.44
N LEU A 96 -9.46 -10.05 -10.58
CA LEU A 96 -8.81 -10.08 -9.27
C LEU A 96 -9.82 -10.04 -8.13
N LYS A 97 -11.02 -10.56 -8.35
CA LYS A 97 -12.06 -10.60 -7.32
C LYS A 97 -11.67 -11.43 -6.10
N GLU A 98 -10.84 -12.44 -6.29
CA GLU A 98 -10.36 -13.29 -5.22
C GLU A 98 -9.12 -12.65 -4.58
N ASP A 99 -9.10 -12.59 -3.24
CA ASP A 99 -8.02 -11.95 -2.50
C ASP A 99 -6.66 -12.58 -2.81
N ASP A 100 -6.62 -13.90 -2.96
CA ASP A 100 -5.38 -14.61 -3.27
C ASP A 100 -4.84 -14.21 -4.64
N ALA A 101 -5.72 -14.08 -5.64
CA ALA A 101 -5.31 -13.67 -6.99
C ALA A 101 -4.78 -12.23 -6.98
N GLU A 102 -5.45 -11.34 -6.27
CA GLU A 102 -4.98 -9.96 -6.13
C GLU A 102 -3.61 -9.90 -5.47
N GLU A 103 -3.42 -10.63 -4.37
CA GLU A 103 -2.16 -10.62 -3.62
C GLU A 103 -0.99 -11.13 -4.47
N ILE A 104 -1.21 -12.20 -5.25
CA ILE A 104 -0.18 -12.73 -6.14
C ILE A 104 0.25 -11.69 -7.17
N VAL A 105 -0.71 -11.05 -7.80
CA VAL A 105 -0.43 -10.02 -8.82
C VAL A 105 0.28 -8.82 -8.19
N VAL A 106 -0.22 -8.33 -7.09
CA VAL A 106 0.36 -7.16 -6.42
C VAL A 106 1.79 -7.46 -5.96
N ASN A 107 2.02 -8.59 -5.30
CA ASN A 107 3.36 -8.95 -4.84
C ASN A 107 4.35 -9.05 -5.99
N ASN A 108 3.99 -9.78 -7.03
CA ASN A 108 4.91 -10.04 -8.13
C ASN A 108 5.21 -8.76 -8.93
N LEU A 109 4.18 -8.00 -9.29
CA LEU A 109 4.37 -6.79 -10.07
C LEU A 109 5.08 -5.68 -9.30
N SER A 110 4.72 -5.48 -8.03
CA SER A 110 5.31 -4.39 -7.24
C SER A 110 6.82 -4.54 -7.12
N ASN A 111 7.29 -5.76 -6.90
CA ASN A 111 8.71 -6.02 -6.77
C ASN A 111 9.48 -5.72 -8.06
N TYR A 112 8.93 -6.15 -9.20
CA TYR A 112 9.56 -5.89 -10.49
C TYR A 112 9.48 -4.42 -10.90
N GLU A 113 8.37 -3.75 -10.61
CA GLU A 113 8.18 -2.36 -10.98
C GLU A 113 9.20 -1.45 -10.30
N ILE A 114 9.44 -1.66 -9.01
CA ILE A 114 10.44 -0.87 -8.29
C ILE A 114 11.82 -1.08 -8.91
N GLY A 115 12.17 -2.32 -9.25
CA GLY A 115 13.40 -2.63 -9.93
C GLY A 115 13.54 -1.89 -11.26
N VAL A 116 12.46 -1.84 -12.04
CA VAL A 116 12.45 -1.10 -13.30
C VAL A 116 12.74 0.38 -13.07
N PHE A 117 12.14 0.98 -12.07
CA PHE A 117 12.35 2.41 -11.76
C PHE A 117 13.79 2.68 -11.31
N ILE A 118 14.34 1.81 -10.48
CA ILE A 118 15.71 1.98 -9.98
C ILE A 118 16.74 1.77 -11.10
N ASP A 119 16.53 0.76 -11.93
CA ASP A 119 17.47 0.43 -12.99
C ASP A 119 17.38 1.38 -14.18
N ASN A 120 16.30 2.13 -14.29
CA ASN A 120 16.06 3.06 -15.38
C ASN A 120 15.66 4.44 -14.83
N PRO A 121 16.60 5.19 -14.25
CA PRO A 121 16.26 6.45 -13.57
C PRO A 121 15.67 7.53 -14.49
N TRP A 122 15.86 7.40 -15.80
CA TRP A 122 15.30 8.31 -16.81
C TRP A 122 13.82 8.08 -17.09
N LEU A 123 13.28 6.90 -16.70
CA LEU A 123 11.98 6.43 -17.17
C LEU A 123 10.83 7.27 -16.67
N LEU A 124 10.79 7.56 -15.37
CA LEU A 124 9.69 8.33 -14.78
C LEU A 124 9.66 9.76 -15.33
N ASP A 125 10.81 10.37 -15.49
CA ASP A 125 10.89 11.70 -16.11
C ASP A 125 10.44 11.68 -17.56
N PHE A 126 10.84 10.65 -18.30
CA PHE A 126 10.40 10.48 -19.69
C PHE A 126 8.87 10.37 -19.77
N ILE A 127 8.27 9.54 -18.94
CA ILE A 127 6.81 9.37 -18.91
C ILE A 127 6.14 10.72 -18.60
N LYS A 128 6.58 11.36 -17.52
CA LYS A 128 6.01 12.62 -17.07
C LYS A 128 6.08 13.70 -18.14
N ASN A 129 7.25 13.84 -18.76
CA ASN A 129 7.48 14.88 -19.77
C ASN A 129 6.64 14.65 -21.03
N ASN A 130 6.36 13.40 -21.38
CA ASN A 130 5.60 13.09 -22.58
C ASN A 130 4.10 13.06 -22.35
N MET A 131 3.64 12.74 -21.16
CA MET A 131 2.21 12.73 -20.85
C MET A 131 1.59 14.12 -20.84
N ASN A 132 2.41 15.15 -20.70
CA ASN A 132 1.94 16.55 -20.66
C ASN A 132 1.97 17.24 -22.03
N LYS A 133 2.23 16.52 -23.10
CA LYS A 133 2.28 17.09 -24.45
C LYS A 133 0.96 16.94 -25.17
#